data_1d7da6ad0dff4d4550ede7263a1c75f7
#
_entry.id   1d7da6ad0dff4d4550ede7263a1c75f7
#
_cell.length_a   1.000
_cell.length_b   1.000
_cell.length_c   1.000
_cell.angle_alpha   90.00
_cell.angle_beta   90.00
_cell.angle_gamma   90.00
#
_symmetry.space_group_name_H-M   'P 1'
#
loop_
_entity.id
_entity.type
_entity.pdbx_description
1 polymer ?
#
loop_
_entity_poly.entity_id
_entity_poly.type
_entity_poly.pdbx_seq_one_letter_code
_entity_poly.pdbx_strand_id
1 'polypeptide(L)'
;MANNLSSNVTRKVARVFLDAFENSRVITKTVDTQLLADKFNPSSGSTVDFKRPHDYNTIRTSGGDISASTKSSIIAGKATGTVQNYFTAATEWGNVEEALQLDQLEDILAPMARRIVTDLELDFASFMLKNSSLRYGTHGTAVDAWSDVAGAGAFMDSIGINPASDRYYLMNPFTVATLASAQSGLNSVDSLIRTAWENAQISTNFGGLRALSATTLASFTSSSGADRAGTLSAAPDATYVTAKDTMTQSLAVTAFQANMVVKAGELVTIANVNRLNQSTRQAMVSATGTNIAWTGVVTADVTLGASGEGTLVVAGPAIYEANGQYNTVTAAPANGAVITIVSATATLYQPNLFYTKQAFGLGTVKLPKLYSTDTVATTSDGMSIRISKYSDGNANSQQIRFDLLPAYACFDPSKAGQGF
;
A
#
# COMPACT_ATOMS: atom_id res chain seq x y z
N MET A 1 -31.17 -18.79 41.23
CA MET A 1 -30.06 -18.72 40.22
C MET A 1 -30.14 -17.35 39.54
N ALA A 2 -29.13 -16.53 39.72
CA ALA A 2 -29.10 -15.22 39.05
C ALA A 2 -28.80 -15.44 37.55
N ASN A 3 -29.70 -15.02 36.69
CA ASN A 3 -29.48 -15.06 35.23
C ASN A 3 -28.38 -14.06 34.87
N ASN A 4 -27.24 -14.55 34.44
CA ASN A 4 -26.17 -13.69 33.93
C ASN A 4 -26.34 -13.44 32.44
N LEU A 5 -27.01 -12.35 32.06
CA LEU A 5 -27.28 -11.95 30.69
C LEU A 5 -26.15 -11.09 30.09
N SER A 6 -25.12 -10.76 30.85
CA SER A 6 -24.02 -9.89 30.44
C SER A 6 -23.28 -10.41 29.16
N SER A 7 -23.12 -11.72 29.05
CA SER A 7 -22.49 -12.33 27.87
C SER A 7 -23.33 -12.18 26.59
N ASN A 8 -24.64 -12.09 26.66
CA ASN A 8 -25.52 -11.87 25.52
C ASN A 8 -25.48 -10.42 25.01
N VAL A 9 -25.40 -9.46 25.92
CA VAL A 9 -25.25 -8.03 25.56
C VAL A 9 -23.90 -7.84 24.85
N THR A 10 -22.82 -8.36 25.42
CA THR A 10 -21.49 -8.24 24.80
C THR A 10 -21.42 -8.90 23.42
N ARG A 11 -22.10 -10.03 23.21
CA ARG A 11 -22.18 -10.67 21.89
C ARG A 11 -22.99 -9.84 20.90
N LYS A 12 -24.12 -9.23 21.31
CA LYS A 12 -24.91 -8.34 20.46
C LYS A 12 -24.08 -7.13 20.05
N VAL A 13 -23.41 -6.49 20.99
CA VAL A 13 -22.49 -5.37 20.77
C VAL A 13 -21.39 -5.76 19.76
N ALA A 14 -20.74 -6.88 19.98
CA ALA A 14 -19.69 -7.35 19.09
C ALA A 14 -20.20 -7.59 17.66
N ARG A 15 -21.38 -8.19 17.51
CA ARG A 15 -21.96 -8.47 16.19
C ARG A 15 -22.29 -7.18 15.42
N VAL A 16 -23.00 -6.25 16.05
CA VAL A 16 -23.37 -4.97 15.43
C VAL A 16 -22.11 -4.19 15.01
N PHE A 17 -21.12 -4.14 15.89
CA PHE A 17 -19.86 -3.48 15.58
C PHE A 17 -19.13 -4.15 14.40
N LEU A 18 -19.03 -5.49 14.39
CA LEU A 18 -18.37 -6.23 13.32
C LEU A 18 -19.08 -6.04 11.97
N ASP A 19 -20.40 -6.12 11.95
CA ASP A 19 -21.18 -5.93 10.72
C ASP A 19 -20.92 -4.52 10.13
N ALA A 20 -20.93 -3.50 10.97
CA ALA A 20 -20.64 -2.12 10.55
C ALA A 20 -19.16 -1.96 10.10
N PHE A 21 -18.23 -2.60 10.82
CA PHE A 21 -16.80 -2.60 10.50
C PHE A 21 -16.52 -3.26 9.14
N GLU A 22 -17.05 -4.47 8.92
CA GLU A 22 -16.85 -5.20 7.66
C GLU A 22 -17.46 -4.48 6.47
N ASN A 23 -18.65 -3.90 6.61
CA ASN A 23 -19.32 -3.20 5.51
C ASN A 23 -18.63 -1.89 5.11
N SER A 24 -17.93 -1.24 6.03
CA SER A 24 -17.28 0.05 5.77
C SER A 24 -15.91 -0.05 5.10
N ARG A 25 -15.30 -1.22 5.08
CA ARG A 25 -13.95 -1.47 4.56
C ARG A 25 -13.95 -1.59 3.03
N VAL A 26 -12.99 -0.93 2.37
CA VAL A 26 -12.76 -1.00 0.93
C VAL A 26 -11.32 -1.47 0.64
N ILE A 27 -10.32 -0.69 1.02
CA ILE A 27 -8.90 -0.93 0.73
C ILE A 27 -8.40 -2.20 1.43
N THR A 28 -8.73 -2.33 2.69
CA THR A 28 -8.24 -3.42 3.55
C THR A 28 -8.74 -4.81 3.16
N LYS A 29 -9.77 -4.92 2.32
CA LYS A 29 -10.26 -6.19 1.75
C LYS A 29 -9.47 -6.68 0.54
N THR A 30 -8.66 -5.83 -0.08
CA THR A 30 -8.02 -6.08 -1.38
C THR A 30 -6.56 -6.52 -1.27
N VAL A 31 -6.03 -6.57 -0.07
CA VAL A 31 -4.64 -6.90 0.23
C VAL A 31 -4.50 -8.30 0.81
N ASP A 32 -3.26 -8.77 0.92
CA ASP A 32 -2.96 -10.10 1.45
C ASP A 32 -3.22 -10.16 2.96
N THR A 33 -3.80 -11.27 3.40
CA THR A 33 -4.17 -11.52 4.80
C THR A 33 -3.21 -12.45 5.53
N GLN A 34 -1.99 -12.69 5.01
CA GLN A 34 -1.01 -13.55 5.66
C GLN A 34 -0.54 -13.05 7.04
N LEU A 35 -0.74 -11.76 7.33
CA LEU A 35 -0.47 -11.12 8.63
C LEU A 35 -1.62 -11.23 9.63
N LEU A 36 -2.44 -12.27 9.58
CA LEU A 36 -3.54 -12.45 10.52
C LEU A 36 -3.05 -12.76 11.94
N ALA A 37 -3.97 -12.62 12.91
CA ALA A 37 -3.72 -12.66 14.35
C ALA A 37 -2.86 -13.84 14.83
N ASP A 38 -2.94 -15.00 14.18
CA ASP A 38 -2.20 -16.20 14.58
C ASP A 38 -0.69 -16.16 14.27
N LYS A 39 -0.24 -15.19 13.48
CA LYS A 39 1.18 -15.01 13.13
C LYS A 39 1.96 -14.25 14.20
N PHE A 40 1.28 -13.39 14.94
CA PHE A 40 1.88 -12.63 16.03
C PHE A 40 1.64 -13.35 17.37
N ASN A 41 2.70 -13.88 17.93
CA ASN A 41 2.69 -14.53 19.25
C ASN A 41 3.80 -13.93 20.14
N PRO A 42 3.79 -14.19 21.45
CA PRO A 42 4.80 -13.63 22.34
C PRO A 42 6.26 -13.94 21.99
N SER A 43 6.50 -15.00 21.21
CA SER A 43 7.86 -15.36 20.76
C SER A 43 8.29 -14.66 19.46
N SER A 44 7.36 -14.12 18.67
CA SER A 44 7.66 -13.37 17.44
C SER A 44 7.93 -11.87 17.68
N GLY A 45 7.55 -11.34 18.85
CA GLY A 45 7.65 -9.91 19.17
C GLY A 45 6.72 -9.06 18.29
N SER A 46 7.19 -7.86 17.91
CA SER A 46 6.42 -6.89 17.09
C SER A 46 6.57 -7.07 15.59
N THR A 47 7.33 -8.07 15.14
CA THR A 47 7.63 -8.28 13.71
C THR A 47 7.43 -9.74 13.32
N VAL A 48 6.99 -9.96 12.08
CA VAL A 48 6.87 -11.29 11.45
C VAL A 48 7.56 -11.25 10.10
N ASP A 49 8.44 -12.20 9.85
CA ASP A 49 9.19 -12.28 8.61
C ASP A 49 8.58 -13.32 7.65
N PHE A 50 8.43 -12.92 6.39
CA PHE A 50 7.98 -13.76 5.29
C PHE A 50 9.12 -13.95 4.30
N LYS A 51 9.31 -15.16 3.80
CA LYS A 51 10.33 -15.43 2.78
C LYS A 51 9.93 -14.80 1.45
N ARG A 52 10.89 -14.13 0.80
CA ARG A 52 10.74 -13.69 -0.60
C ARG A 52 10.92 -14.85 -1.55
N PRO A 53 10.23 -14.86 -2.70
CA PRO A 53 10.43 -15.88 -3.72
C PRO A 53 11.86 -15.83 -4.26
N HIS A 54 12.39 -16.98 -4.62
CA HIS A 54 13.69 -17.10 -5.29
C HIS A 54 13.50 -17.00 -6.80
N ASP A 55 14.53 -16.49 -7.47
CA ASP A 55 14.60 -16.43 -8.93
C ASP A 55 15.95 -16.99 -9.41
N TYR A 56 15.99 -17.50 -10.63
CA TYR A 56 17.16 -18.17 -11.19
C TYR A 56 17.36 -17.80 -12.66
N ASN A 57 18.62 -17.78 -13.11
CA ASN A 57 18.95 -17.64 -14.52
C ASN A 57 19.01 -18.99 -15.20
N THR A 58 18.58 -19.04 -16.45
CA THR A 58 18.78 -20.23 -17.28
C THR A 58 20.15 -20.20 -17.96
N ILE A 59 20.83 -21.35 -18.00
CA ILE A 59 22.10 -21.54 -18.68
C ILE A 59 21.81 -22.30 -19.98
N ARG A 60 22.30 -21.76 -21.11
CA ARG A 60 22.17 -22.39 -22.43
C ARG A 60 23.53 -22.77 -22.96
N THR A 61 23.73 -24.04 -23.21
CA THR A 61 24.96 -24.60 -23.81
C THR A 61 24.58 -25.56 -24.94
N SER A 62 25.41 -25.68 -25.94
CA SER A 62 25.17 -26.57 -27.11
C SER A 62 25.20 -28.06 -26.75
N GLY A 63 25.98 -28.43 -25.76
CA GLY A 63 26.17 -29.82 -25.35
C GLY A 63 25.56 -30.18 -23.98
N GLY A 64 24.85 -29.24 -23.32
CA GLY A 64 24.27 -29.48 -21.99
C GLY A 64 25.31 -29.45 -20.84
N ASP A 65 26.60 -29.30 -21.13
CA ASP A 65 27.65 -29.19 -20.11
C ASP A 65 27.67 -27.79 -19.53
N ILE A 66 27.40 -27.68 -18.22
CA ILE A 66 27.39 -26.45 -17.44
C ILE A 66 28.54 -26.36 -16.45
N SER A 67 29.56 -27.21 -16.54
CA SER A 67 30.71 -27.29 -15.60
C SER A 67 31.43 -25.94 -15.49
N ALA A 68 31.65 -25.27 -16.60
CA ALA A 68 32.31 -23.95 -16.69
C ALA A 68 31.35 -22.77 -16.53
N SER A 69 30.04 -22.99 -16.38
CA SER A 69 29.06 -21.92 -16.30
C SER A 69 28.82 -21.46 -14.87
N THR A 70 28.64 -20.16 -14.67
CA THR A 70 28.26 -19.59 -13.37
C THR A 70 26.81 -19.99 -13.04
N LYS A 71 26.60 -20.65 -11.91
CA LYS A 71 25.28 -21.05 -11.42
C LYS A 71 24.67 -19.94 -10.60
N SER A 72 23.35 -19.85 -10.63
CA SER A 72 22.60 -18.90 -9.79
C SER A 72 22.77 -19.20 -8.31
N SER A 73 23.07 -18.19 -7.51
CA SER A 73 23.18 -18.31 -6.06
C SER A 73 21.81 -18.36 -5.40
N ILE A 74 21.67 -19.15 -4.35
CA ILE A 74 20.44 -19.14 -3.51
C ILE A 74 20.59 -18.02 -2.48
N ILE A 75 19.90 -16.92 -2.67
CA ILE A 75 19.92 -15.78 -1.76
C ILE A 75 18.53 -15.65 -1.13
N ALA A 76 18.43 -15.96 0.16
CA ALA A 76 17.17 -15.82 0.90
C ALA A 76 16.97 -14.35 1.31
N GLY A 77 15.90 -13.74 0.84
CA GLY A 77 15.41 -12.45 1.32
C GLY A 77 14.14 -12.61 2.15
N LYS A 78 13.79 -11.57 2.89
CA LYS A 78 12.59 -11.53 3.72
C LYS A 78 11.79 -10.25 3.50
N ALA A 79 10.49 -10.31 3.75
CA ALA A 79 9.64 -9.15 3.92
C ALA A 79 9.12 -9.15 5.35
N THR A 80 9.27 -8.05 6.05
CA THR A 80 8.91 -7.95 7.46
C THR A 80 7.58 -7.23 7.61
N GLY A 81 6.63 -7.89 8.26
CA GLY A 81 5.41 -7.27 8.76
C GLY A 81 5.66 -6.66 10.14
N THR A 82 5.30 -5.41 10.33
CA THR A 82 5.51 -4.67 11.58
C THR A 82 4.19 -4.22 12.19
N VAL A 83 4.08 -4.37 13.51
CA VAL A 83 2.95 -3.88 14.29
C VAL A 83 3.00 -2.35 14.33
N GLN A 84 1.86 -1.72 14.11
CA GLN A 84 1.66 -0.27 14.12
C GLN A 84 1.06 0.19 15.47
N ASN A 85 0.65 1.45 15.54
CA ASN A 85 -0.02 2.00 16.70
C ASN A 85 -1.47 1.52 16.81
N TYR A 86 -2.04 1.58 18.02
CA TYR A 86 -3.43 1.25 18.27
C TYR A 86 -4.39 2.22 17.58
N PHE A 87 -5.47 1.67 17.01
CA PHE A 87 -6.69 2.42 16.75
C PHE A 87 -7.69 2.11 17.86
N THR A 88 -8.08 3.12 18.61
CA THR A 88 -9.00 2.98 19.73
C THR A 88 -10.15 3.95 19.57
N ALA A 89 -11.38 3.43 19.66
CA ALA A 89 -12.57 4.25 19.85
C ALA A 89 -13.18 3.91 21.22
N ALA A 90 -13.46 4.93 22.01
CA ALA A 90 -14.04 4.77 23.34
C ALA A 90 -15.18 5.76 23.54
N THR A 91 -16.20 5.36 24.28
CA THR A 91 -17.28 6.23 24.72
C THR A 91 -17.65 5.92 26.16
N GLU A 92 -18.17 6.92 26.85
CA GLU A 92 -18.58 6.86 28.24
C GLU A 92 -20.04 7.34 28.36
N TRP A 93 -20.82 6.73 29.22
CA TRP A 93 -22.18 7.12 29.54
C TRP A 93 -22.49 6.88 30.99
N GLY A 94 -23.45 7.67 31.54
CA GLY A 94 -23.94 7.52 32.88
C GLY A 94 -24.90 6.33 33.03
N ASN A 95 -25.04 5.81 34.24
CA ASN A 95 -25.98 4.71 34.55
C ASN A 95 -27.46 5.06 34.24
N VAL A 96 -27.83 6.33 34.29
CA VAL A 96 -29.19 6.80 33.99
C VAL A 96 -29.44 6.67 32.46
N GLU A 97 -28.46 7.00 31.64
CA GLU A 97 -28.55 6.87 30.19
C GLU A 97 -28.61 5.39 29.75
N GLU A 98 -27.84 4.52 30.42
CA GLU A 98 -27.91 3.08 30.17
C GLU A 98 -29.30 2.49 30.47
N ALA A 99 -29.92 2.92 31.55
CA ALA A 99 -31.26 2.44 31.91
C ALA A 99 -32.37 2.90 30.97
N LEU A 100 -32.21 4.06 30.32
CA LEU A 100 -33.24 4.67 29.51
C LEU A 100 -33.06 4.45 28.00
N GLN A 101 -31.86 4.14 27.51
CA GLN A 101 -31.52 4.20 26.08
C GLN A 101 -30.86 2.94 25.51
N LEU A 102 -30.95 1.80 26.17
CA LEU A 102 -30.29 0.55 25.71
C LEU A 102 -30.80 0.05 24.33
N ASP A 103 -31.90 0.57 23.82
CA ASP A 103 -32.49 0.22 22.52
C ASP A 103 -31.74 0.88 21.33
N GLN A 104 -30.91 1.92 21.56
CA GLN A 104 -30.18 2.67 20.54
C GLN A 104 -28.70 2.29 20.42
N LEU A 105 -28.32 1.14 20.93
CA LEU A 105 -26.92 0.70 20.96
C LEU A 105 -26.30 0.61 19.54
N GLU A 106 -27.09 0.26 18.55
CA GLU A 106 -26.64 0.19 17.14
C GLU A 106 -26.25 1.55 16.58
N ASP A 107 -27.04 2.57 16.87
CA ASP A 107 -26.80 3.94 16.40
C ASP A 107 -25.54 4.56 17.03
N ILE A 108 -25.15 4.10 18.21
CA ILE A 108 -23.91 4.54 18.90
C ILE A 108 -22.69 3.77 18.38
N LEU A 109 -22.79 2.47 18.19
CA LEU A 109 -21.65 1.61 17.88
C LEU A 109 -21.24 1.65 16.40
N ALA A 110 -22.21 1.77 15.48
CA ALA A 110 -21.91 1.78 14.04
C ALA A 110 -21.04 2.99 13.62
N PRO A 111 -21.26 4.23 14.10
CA PRO A 111 -20.33 5.34 13.84
C PRO A 111 -18.92 5.12 14.38
N MET A 112 -18.78 4.49 15.56
CA MET A 112 -17.48 4.16 16.13
C MET A 112 -16.72 3.16 15.28
N ALA A 113 -17.39 2.12 14.79
CA ALA A 113 -16.82 1.14 13.89
C ALA A 113 -16.35 1.79 12.57
N ARG A 114 -17.20 2.64 11.96
CA ARG A 114 -16.87 3.39 10.75
C ARG A 114 -15.67 4.30 10.95
N ARG A 115 -15.55 4.95 12.11
CA ARG A 115 -14.42 5.84 12.41
C ARG A 115 -13.12 5.05 12.48
N ILE A 116 -13.09 3.93 13.19
CA ILE A 116 -11.89 3.06 13.26
C ILE A 116 -11.49 2.59 11.85
N VAL A 117 -12.46 2.18 11.03
CA VAL A 117 -12.19 1.76 9.65
C VAL A 117 -11.60 2.90 8.82
N THR A 118 -12.20 4.09 8.91
CA THR A 118 -11.73 5.25 8.13
C THR A 118 -10.29 5.61 8.49
N ASP A 119 -9.97 5.64 9.78
CA ASP A 119 -8.63 5.98 10.25
C ASP A 119 -7.62 4.86 9.90
N LEU A 120 -8.01 3.59 10.01
CA LEU A 120 -7.19 2.44 9.60
C LEU A 120 -6.91 2.48 8.09
N GLU A 121 -7.93 2.71 7.26
CA GLU A 121 -7.77 2.74 5.80
C GLU A 121 -6.94 3.93 5.33
N LEU A 122 -7.09 5.10 5.96
CA LEU A 122 -6.29 6.27 5.62
C LEU A 122 -4.81 6.06 5.98
N ASP A 123 -4.52 5.52 7.16
CA ASP A 123 -3.15 5.23 7.58
C ASP A 123 -2.52 4.14 6.68
N PHE A 124 -3.28 3.08 6.40
CA PHE A 124 -2.84 2.02 5.50
C PHE A 124 -2.64 2.51 4.06
N ALA A 125 -3.52 3.39 3.54
CA ALA A 125 -3.34 4.02 2.22
C ALA A 125 -2.08 4.88 2.17
N SER A 126 -1.75 5.60 3.26
CA SER A 126 -0.49 6.34 3.38
C SER A 126 0.73 5.40 3.36
N PHE A 127 0.65 4.25 4.04
CA PHE A 127 1.68 3.23 3.97
C PHE A 127 1.84 2.66 2.55
N MET A 128 0.73 2.35 1.86
CA MET A 128 0.75 1.87 0.48
C MET A 128 1.38 2.90 -0.46
N LEU A 129 1.02 4.18 -0.34
CA LEU A 129 1.58 5.26 -1.16
C LEU A 129 3.10 5.36 -1.03
N LYS A 130 3.63 5.30 0.19
CA LYS A 130 5.09 5.37 0.48
C LYS A 130 5.87 4.14 0.00
N ASN A 131 5.19 3.07 -0.37
CA ASN A 131 5.79 1.83 -0.85
C ASN A 131 5.38 1.46 -2.30
N SER A 132 4.68 2.35 -3.00
CA SER A 132 4.26 2.16 -4.40
C SER A 132 5.30 2.76 -5.34
N SER A 133 6.24 1.94 -5.83
CA SER A 133 7.41 2.41 -6.57
C SER A 133 7.20 2.59 -8.08
N LEU A 134 6.10 2.07 -8.62
CA LEU A 134 5.80 2.20 -10.04
C LEU A 134 5.08 3.53 -10.32
N ARG A 135 5.15 3.98 -11.57
CA ARG A 135 4.41 5.13 -12.07
C ARG A 135 3.81 4.86 -13.42
N TYR A 136 2.55 5.18 -13.59
CA TYR A 136 1.91 5.30 -14.88
C TYR A 136 1.16 6.63 -14.99
N GLY A 137 1.27 7.28 -16.16
CA GLY A 137 0.72 8.63 -16.37
C GLY A 137 1.71 9.74 -16.02
N THR A 138 1.23 10.98 -16.13
CA THR A 138 2.01 12.20 -15.89
C THR A 138 1.49 12.92 -14.67
N HIS A 139 2.34 13.27 -13.73
CA HIS A 139 1.97 14.04 -12.54
C HIS A 139 1.25 15.33 -12.92
N GLY A 140 0.11 15.59 -12.26
CA GLY A 140 -0.72 16.76 -12.51
C GLY A 140 -1.72 16.62 -13.64
N THR A 141 -1.73 15.49 -14.35
CA THR A 141 -2.77 15.14 -15.32
C THR A 141 -3.81 14.25 -14.66
N ALA A 142 -5.09 14.55 -14.85
CA ALA A 142 -6.15 13.71 -14.31
C ALA A 142 -6.28 12.43 -15.12
N VAL A 143 -6.60 11.31 -14.46
CA VAL A 143 -7.02 10.07 -15.11
C VAL A 143 -8.43 10.27 -15.61
N ASP A 144 -8.60 10.46 -16.92
CA ASP A 144 -9.89 10.80 -17.54
C ASP A 144 -10.31 9.84 -18.68
N ALA A 145 -9.43 8.95 -19.10
CA ALA A 145 -9.66 8.02 -20.19
C ALA A 145 -9.50 6.55 -19.74
N TRP A 146 -10.19 5.67 -20.46
CA TRP A 146 -10.02 4.22 -20.32
C TRP A 146 -8.57 3.79 -20.54
N SER A 147 -7.87 4.46 -21.48
CA SER A 147 -6.46 4.19 -21.79
C SER A 147 -5.51 4.36 -20.61
N ASP A 148 -5.83 5.24 -19.66
CA ASP A 148 -4.96 5.51 -18.50
C ASP A 148 -4.97 4.32 -17.55
N VAL A 149 -6.16 3.77 -17.29
CA VAL A 149 -6.30 2.57 -16.44
C VAL A 149 -5.78 1.32 -17.17
N ALA A 150 -6.14 1.14 -18.43
CA ALA A 150 -5.67 0.03 -19.24
C ALA A 150 -4.15 0.06 -19.43
N GLY A 151 -3.57 1.26 -19.56
CA GLY A 151 -2.14 1.45 -19.65
C GLY A 151 -1.41 1.10 -18.35
N ALA A 152 -1.99 1.38 -17.17
CA ALA A 152 -1.45 0.90 -15.91
C ALA A 152 -1.45 -0.64 -15.84
N GLY A 153 -2.49 -1.30 -16.36
CA GLY A 153 -2.55 -2.75 -16.50
C GLY A 153 -1.47 -3.30 -17.44
N ALA A 154 -1.31 -2.70 -18.60
CA ALA A 154 -0.26 -3.06 -19.58
C ALA A 154 1.14 -2.83 -18.99
N PHE A 155 1.33 -1.80 -18.17
CA PHE A 155 2.59 -1.55 -17.48
C PHE A 155 2.92 -2.68 -16.49
N MET A 156 1.93 -3.17 -15.74
CA MET A 156 2.09 -4.33 -14.85
C MET A 156 2.43 -5.60 -15.64
N ASP A 157 1.81 -5.82 -16.80
CA ASP A 157 2.17 -6.93 -17.70
C ASP A 157 3.60 -6.83 -18.19
N SER A 158 4.03 -5.61 -18.57
CA SER A 158 5.38 -5.34 -19.07
C SER A 158 6.48 -5.55 -18.04
N ILE A 159 6.18 -5.41 -16.74
CA ILE A 159 7.10 -5.76 -15.65
C ILE A 159 7.23 -7.28 -15.48
N GLY A 160 6.25 -8.06 -15.93
CA GLY A 160 6.22 -9.52 -15.78
C GLY A 160 5.29 -9.98 -14.66
N ILE A 161 4.35 -9.13 -14.21
CA ILE A 161 3.32 -9.52 -13.27
C ILE A 161 2.28 -10.36 -14.02
N ASN A 162 1.98 -11.56 -13.49
CA ASN A 162 1.03 -12.46 -14.14
C ASN A 162 -0.36 -11.82 -14.29
N PRO A 163 -0.95 -11.76 -15.51
CA PRO A 163 -2.31 -11.25 -15.73
C PRO A 163 -3.40 -11.96 -14.93
N ALA A 164 -3.20 -13.23 -14.56
CA ALA A 164 -4.13 -13.99 -13.74
C ALA A 164 -4.09 -13.63 -12.24
N SER A 165 -3.14 -12.77 -11.80
CA SER A 165 -3.11 -12.31 -10.42
C SER A 165 -4.22 -11.31 -10.14
N ASP A 166 -4.71 -11.28 -8.89
CA ASP A 166 -5.68 -10.26 -8.47
C ASP A 166 -5.02 -8.87 -8.51
N ARG A 167 -5.47 -8.02 -9.41
CA ARG A 167 -4.98 -6.67 -9.64
C ARG A 167 -6.07 -5.66 -9.38
N TYR A 168 -5.73 -4.61 -8.69
CA TYR A 168 -6.65 -3.56 -8.27
C TYR A 168 -6.20 -2.20 -8.80
N TYR A 169 -7.16 -1.36 -9.12
CA TYR A 169 -6.99 0.06 -9.38
C TYR A 169 -7.90 0.84 -8.43
N LEU A 170 -7.29 1.52 -7.47
CA LEU A 170 -7.98 2.25 -6.42
C LEU A 170 -8.03 3.72 -6.79
N MET A 171 -9.24 4.29 -6.86
CA MET A 171 -9.50 5.61 -7.40
C MET A 171 -10.22 6.51 -6.41
N ASN A 172 -9.99 7.81 -6.58
CA ASN A 172 -10.81 8.85 -5.99
C ASN A 172 -12.23 8.82 -6.61
N PRO A 173 -13.31 9.07 -5.86
CA PRO A 173 -14.67 9.14 -6.40
C PRO A 173 -14.86 10.10 -7.60
N PHE A 174 -14.13 11.21 -7.62
CA PHE A 174 -14.17 12.13 -8.79
C PHE A 174 -13.57 11.50 -10.05
N THR A 175 -12.48 10.75 -9.91
CA THR A 175 -11.90 9.99 -11.03
C THR A 175 -12.88 8.95 -11.56
N VAL A 176 -13.62 8.26 -10.69
CA VAL A 176 -14.66 7.30 -11.10
C VAL A 176 -15.76 8.00 -11.89
N ALA A 177 -16.22 9.17 -11.44
CA ALA A 177 -17.23 9.94 -12.16
C ALA A 177 -16.75 10.40 -13.55
N THR A 178 -15.49 10.83 -13.66
CA THR A 178 -14.88 11.20 -14.96
C THR A 178 -14.80 10.01 -15.90
N LEU A 179 -14.33 8.85 -15.42
CA LEU A 179 -14.26 7.62 -16.21
C LEU A 179 -15.66 7.08 -16.58
N ALA A 180 -16.66 7.26 -15.72
CA ALA A 180 -18.04 6.92 -16.03
C ALA A 180 -18.57 7.77 -17.21
N SER A 181 -18.19 9.04 -17.27
CA SER A 181 -18.51 9.91 -18.43
C SER A 181 -17.88 9.37 -19.72
N ALA A 182 -16.63 8.95 -19.68
CA ALA A 182 -15.97 8.33 -20.83
C ALA A 182 -16.65 7.01 -21.24
N GLN A 183 -17.06 6.18 -20.27
CA GLN A 183 -17.76 4.92 -20.51
C GLN A 183 -19.16 5.15 -21.11
N SER A 184 -19.87 6.21 -20.71
CA SER A 184 -21.21 6.55 -21.25
C SER A 184 -21.18 6.94 -22.73
N GLY A 185 -20.03 7.38 -23.24
CA GLY A 185 -19.79 7.71 -24.65
C GLY A 185 -19.57 6.50 -25.57
N LEU A 186 -19.49 5.29 -25.03
CA LEU A 186 -19.29 4.06 -25.81
C LEU A 186 -20.61 3.62 -26.46
N ASN A 187 -20.61 3.41 -27.76
CA ASN A 187 -21.84 3.10 -28.53
C ASN A 187 -22.19 1.59 -28.60
N SER A 188 -21.65 0.73 -27.75
CA SER A 188 -21.69 -0.71 -28.02
C SER A 188 -22.38 -1.60 -26.98
N VAL A 189 -22.60 -1.19 -25.73
CA VAL A 189 -23.21 -2.03 -24.68
C VAL A 189 -24.16 -1.24 -23.81
N ASP A 190 -25.46 -1.41 -24.03
CA ASP A 190 -26.53 -0.69 -23.37
C ASP A 190 -26.50 -0.78 -21.82
N SER A 191 -26.18 -1.95 -21.27
CA SER A 191 -26.13 -2.15 -19.82
C SER A 191 -24.99 -1.37 -19.14
N LEU A 192 -23.82 -1.27 -19.77
CA LEU A 192 -22.67 -0.53 -19.21
C LEU A 192 -22.90 0.98 -19.32
N ILE A 193 -23.49 1.43 -20.43
CA ILE A 193 -23.85 2.84 -20.65
C ILE A 193 -24.91 3.28 -19.64
N ARG A 194 -25.94 2.47 -19.43
CA ARG A 194 -27.02 2.76 -18.47
C ARG A 194 -26.47 2.87 -17.04
N THR A 195 -25.61 1.95 -16.59
CA THR A 195 -25.01 1.99 -15.25
C THR A 195 -24.15 3.24 -15.05
N ALA A 196 -23.36 3.60 -16.06
CA ALA A 196 -22.54 4.81 -16.02
C ALA A 196 -23.39 6.07 -15.97
N TRP A 197 -24.46 6.14 -16.77
CA TRP A 197 -25.36 7.28 -16.83
C TRP A 197 -26.22 7.44 -15.57
N GLU A 198 -26.81 6.35 -15.07
CA GLU A 198 -27.73 6.39 -13.93
C GLU A 198 -27.01 6.55 -12.59
N ASN A 199 -25.85 5.91 -12.41
CA ASN A 199 -25.19 5.77 -11.11
C ASN A 199 -23.78 6.38 -11.04
N ALA A 200 -23.27 6.96 -12.12
CA ALA A 200 -21.88 7.40 -12.24
C ALA A 200 -20.85 6.31 -11.83
N GLN A 201 -21.14 5.05 -12.16
CA GLN A 201 -20.30 3.90 -11.84
C GLN A 201 -19.70 3.32 -13.11
N ILE A 202 -18.46 2.84 -12.97
CA ILE A 202 -17.77 2.08 -14.01
C ILE A 202 -17.90 0.58 -13.75
N SER A 203 -17.57 -0.24 -14.75
CA SER A 203 -17.48 -1.70 -14.56
C SER A 203 -16.47 -2.05 -13.47
N THR A 204 -16.80 -3.06 -12.66
CA THR A 204 -15.88 -3.59 -11.63
C THR A 204 -14.56 -4.12 -12.20
N ASN A 205 -14.57 -4.58 -13.48
CA ASN A 205 -13.38 -4.90 -14.24
C ASN A 205 -13.24 -3.84 -15.34
N PHE A 206 -12.29 -2.94 -15.17
CA PHE A 206 -12.05 -1.82 -16.06
C PHE A 206 -10.59 -1.80 -16.50
N GLY A 207 -10.34 -1.83 -17.80
CA GLY A 207 -8.97 -1.85 -18.33
C GLY A 207 -8.12 -3.05 -17.88
N GLY A 208 -8.73 -4.21 -17.58
CA GLY A 208 -8.03 -5.42 -17.09
C GLY A 208 -7.70 -5.40 -15.60
N LEU A 209 -8.15 -4.37 -14.87
CA LEU A 209 -7.94 -4.21 -13.43
C LEU A 209 -9.29 -4.18 -12.70
N ARG A 210 -9.33 -4.63 -11.44
CA ARG A 210 -10.50 -4.45 -10.59
C ARG A 210 -10.55 -3.01 -10.09
N ALA A 211 -11.52 -2.24 -10.59
CA ALA A 211 -11.70 -0.84 -10.25
C ALA A 211 -12.46 -0.69 -8.92
N LEU A 212 -11.92 0.10 -8.02
CA LEU A 212 -12.49 0.40 -6.71
C LEU A 212 -12.46 1.89 -6.45
N SER A 213 -13.54 2.39 -5.85
CA SER A 213 -13.62 3.78 -5.37
C SER A 213 -13.39 3.83 -3.87
N ALA A 214 -12.48 4.68 -3.41
CA ALA A 214 -12.25 4.91 -2.00
C ALA A 214 -12.08 6.39 -1.70
N THR A 215 -12.74 6.84 -0.64
CA THR A 215 -12.57 8.21 -0.11
C THR A 215 -11.33 8.34 0.79
N THR A 216 -10.75 7.22 1.17
CA THR A 216 -9.61 7.10 2.09
C THR A 216 -8.26 7.04 1.39
N LEU A 217 -8.19 7.45 0.10
CA LEU A 217 -6.91 7.59 -0.60
C LEU A 217 -6.02 8.61 0.08
N ALA A 218 -4.74 8.24 0.25
CA ALA A 218 -3.75 9.12 0.81
C ALA A 218 -3.40 10.26 -0.17
N SER A 219 -3.24 11.45 0.37
CA SER A 219 -2.74 12.62 -0.35
C SER A 219 -1.43 13.11 0.29
N PHE A 220 -0.60 13.75 -0.51
CA PHE A 220 0.60 14.41 -0.03
C PHE A 220 0.83 15.72 -0.78
N THR A 221 1.45 16.68 -0.11
CA THR A 221 1.93 17.90 -0.78
C THR A 221 3.41 17.70 -1.10
N SER A 222 3.75 17.86 -2.38
CA SER A 222 5.13 17.72 -2.84
C SER A 222 6.04 18.80 -2.22
N SER A 223 7.34 18.55 -2.24
CA SER A 223 8.36 19.48 -1.73
C SER A 223 8.29 20.86 -2.41
N SER A 224 8.60 21.90 -1.65
CA SER A 224 8.51 23.31 -2.10
C SER A 224 9.70 23.79 -2.92
N GLY A 225 10.75 22.98 -3.07
CA GLY A 225 11.93 23.33 -3.85
C GLY A 225 11.63 23.49 -5.34
N ALA A 226 12.12 24.58 -5.95
CA ALA A 226 11.99 24.83 -7.38
C ALA A 226 12.92 23.93 -8.20
N ASP A 227 14.14 23.69 -7.72
CA ASP A 227 15.08 22.76 -8.36
C ASP A 227 14.73 21.33 -8.00
N ARG A 228 14.10 20.67 -8.96
CA ARG A 228 13.62 19.28 -8.84
C ARG A 228 14.66 18.24 -9.26
N ALA A 229 15.83 18.67 -9.72
CA ALA A 229 16.93 17.84 -10.16
C ALA A 229 18.17 18.07 -9.31
N GLY A 230 18.83 16.98 -8.96
CA GLY A 230 20.12 16.97 -8.30
C GLY A 230 21.01 15.89 -8.91
N THR A 231 22.08 15.54 -8.25
CA THR A 231 22.98 14.47 -8.68
C THR A 231 23.24 13.48 -7.54
N LEU A 232 23.54 12.25 -7.89
CA LEU A 232 24.03 11.27 -6.93
C LEU A 232 25.46 11.66 -6.51
N SER A 233 25.70 11.86 -5.23
CA SER A 233 27.02 12.18 -4.68
C SER A 233 27.93 10.96 -4.55
N ALA A 234 27.34 9.75 -4.60
CA ALA A 234 28.03 8.47 -4.63
C ALA A 234 27.18 7.45 -5.40
N ALA A 235 27.82 6.45 -6.01
CA ALA A 235 27.12 5.30 -6.57
C ALA A 235 26.43 4.54 -5.41
N PRO A 236 25.12 4.35 -5.44
CA PRO A 236 24.44 3.58 -4.40
C PRO A 236 24.76 2.10 -4.55
N ASP A 237 24.67 1.35 -3.45
CA ASP A 237 24.73 -0.11 -3.53
C ASP A 237 23.50 -0.64 -4.30
N ALA A 238 23.76 -1.26 -5.44
CA ALA A 238 22.74 -1.79 -6.34
C ALA A 238 22.66 -3.32 -6.30
N THR A 239 23.21 -3.98 -5.25
CA THR A 239 23.18 -5.44 -5.12
C THR A 239 21.87 -5.92 -4.49
N TYR A 240 21.40 -7.10 -4.90
CA TYR A 240 20.23 -7.71 -4.28
C TYR A 240 20.45 -8.04 -2.80
N VAL A 241 21.67 -8.43 -2.44
CA VAL A 241 22.04 -8.80 -1.07
C VAL A 241 21.75 -7.66 -0.08
N THR A 242 22.01 -6.43 -0.48
CA THR A 242 21.73 -5.23 0.36
C THR A 242 20.25 -4.93 0.44
N ALA A 243 19.51 -5.07 -0.67
CA ALA A 243 18.10 -4.70 -0.76
C ALA A 243 17.12 -5.82 -0.34
N LYS A 244 17.57 -7.07 -0.28
CA LYS A 244 16.71 -8.28 -0.16
C LYS A 244 15.73 -8.30 1.01
N ASP A 245 16.03 -7.63 2.11
CA ASP A 245 15.23 -7.69 3.33
C ASP A 245 14.22 -6.55 3.43
N THR A 246 14.54 -5.38 2.90
CA THR A 246 13.68 -4.18 2.97
C THR A 246 13.08 -3.77 1.63
N MET A 247 13.70 -4.15 0.50
CA MET A 247 13.43 -3.63 -0.85
C MET A 247 13.49 -2.09 -0.90
N THR A 248 14.40 -1.52 -0.13
CA THR A 248 14.74 -0.09 -0.14
C THR A 248 16.20 0.10 -0.55
N GLN A 249 16.50 1.30 -1.02
CA GLN A 249 17.84 1.71 -1.41
C GLN A 249 18.12 3.12 -0.90
N SER A 250 19.30 3.34 -0.35
CA SER A 250 19.75 4.65 0.09
C SER A 250 20.47 5.36 -1.06
N LEU A 251 20.00 6.54 -1.42
CA LEU A 251 20.54 7.38 -2.48
C LEU A 251 21.17 8.60 -1.82
N ALA A 252 22.50 8.68 -1.82
CA ALA A 252 23.22 9.89 -1.41
C ALA A 252 23.12 10.92 -2.53
N VAL A 253 22.55 12.08 -2.24
CA VAL A 253 22.23 13.12 -3.24
C VAL A 253 22.89 14.44 -2.87
N THR A 254 23.08 15.29 -3.87
CA THR A 254 23.57 16.66 -3.74
C THR A 254 23.03 17.54 -4.87
N ALA A 255 23.28 18.84 -4.79
CA ALA A 255 22.91 19.81 -5.82
C ALA A 255 21.40 19.98 -6.05
N PHE A 256 20.56 19.56 -5.12
CA PHE A 256 19.18 20.01 -5.04
C PHE A 256 19.09 21.41 -4.43
N GLN A 257 17.91 21.98 -4.40
CA GLN A 257 17.70 23.24 -3.70
C GLN A 257 18.09 23.12 -2.22
N ALA A 258 18.84 24.10 -1.71
CA ALA A 258 19.24 24.17 -0.31
C ALA A 258 18.04 24.11 0.65
N ASN A 259 18.18 23.35 1.72
CA ASN A 259 17.19 23.19 2.78
C ASN A 259 15.80 22.71 2.30
N MET A 260 15.71 22.11 1.11
CA MET A 260 14.46 21.53 0.62
C MET A 260 14.07 20.31 1.45
N VAL A 261 12.78 20.19 1.75
CA VAL A 261 12.24 18.98 2.40
C VAL A 261 11.61 18.09 1.32
N VAL A 262 12.30 17.02 0.96
CA VAL A 262 11.74 15.99 0.07
C VAL A 262 10.70 15.20 0.84
N LYS A 263 9.51 15.01 0.26
CA LYS A 263 8.38 14.42 0.95
C LYS A 263 8.24 12.93 0.68
N ALA A 264 7.80 12.20 1.71
CA ALA A 264 7.42 10.79 1.55
C ALA A 264 6.26 10.64 0.56
N GLY A 265 6.38 9.69 -0.36
CA GLY A 265 5.43 9.48 -1.46
C GLY A 265 5.83 10.14 -2.78
N GLU A 266 6.81 11.05 -2.78
CA GLU A 266 7.39 11.59 -4.02
C GLU A 266 8.15 10.50 -4.79
N LEU A 267 7.98 10.49 -6.10
CA LEU A 267 8.70 9.59 -6.99
C LEU A 267 9.97 10.27 -7.53
N VAL A 268 11.04 9.48 -7.57
CA VAL A 268 12.33 9.90 -8.13
C VAL A 268 12.71 9.02 -9.30
N THR A 269 13.43 9.61 -10.27
CA THR A 269 14.02 8.91 -11.41
C THR A 269 15.52 9.18 -11.46
N ILE A 270 16.29 8.26 -12.02
CA ILE A 270 17.73 8.43 -12.24
C ILE A 270 18.00 8.35 -13.75
N ALA A 271 18.73 9.31 -14.27
CA ALA A 271 19.05 9.37 -15.70
C ALA A 271 19.81 8.12 -16.17
N ASN A 272 19.44 7.60 -17.34
CA ASN A 272 20.01 6.42 -17.98
C ASN A 272 19.80 5.10 -17.20
N VAL A 273 18.95 5.09 -16.17
CA VAL A 273 18.55 3.88 -15.46
C VAL A 273 17.13 3.54 -15.91
N ASN A 274 16.99 2.45 -16.65
CA ASN A 274 15.71 2.02 -17.22
C ASN A 274 15.25 0.73 -16.57
N ARG A 275 13.93 0.54 -16.54
CA ARG A 275 13.31 -0.63 -15.93
C ARG A 275 13.49 -1.89 -16.79
N LEU A 276 13.67 -3.01 -16.15
CA LEU A 276 13.65 -4.34 -16.74
C LEU A 276 12.33 -5.06 -16.49
N ASN A 277 11.91 -5.87 -17.46
CA ASN A 277 10.93 -6.92 -17.20
C ASN A 277 11.58 -8.00 -16.33
N GLN A 278 10.98 -8.29 -15.18
CA GLN A 278 11.55 -9.21 -14.20
C GLN A 278 11.60 -10.67 -14.67
N SER A 279 10.71 -11.06 -15.58
CA SER A 279 10.68 -12.43 -16.12
C SER A 279 11.63 -12.62 -17.30
N THR A 280 11.67 -11.67 -18.26
CA THR A 280 12.46 -11.80 -19.49
C THR A 280 13.86 -11.21 -19.40
N ARG A 281 14.11 -10.39 -18.37
CA ARG A 281 15.38 -9.64 -18.18
C ARG A 281 15.72 -8.69 -19.31
N GLN A 282 14.74 -8.28 -20.10
CA GLN A 282 14.89 -7.29 -21.16
C GLN A 282 14.41 -5.93 -20.70
N ALA A 283 14.97 -4.86 -21.31
CA ALA A 283 14.53 -3.50 -21.07
C ALA A 283 13.04 -3.36 -21.41
N MET A 284 12.29 -2.69 -20.54
CA MET A 284 10.90 -2.33 -20.82
C MET A 284 10.86 -1.18 -21.82
N VAL A 285 10.07 -1.36 -22.89
CA VAL A 285 9.87 -0.34 -23.93
C VAL A 285 8.40 0.04 -24.01
N SER A 286 8.14 1.34 -24.21
CA SER A 286 6.80 1.85 -24.47
C SER A 286 6.31 1.46 -25.87
N ALA A 287 5.04 1.69 -26.17
CA ALA A 287 4.48 1.48 -27.52
C ALA A 287 5.18 2.31 -28.61
N THR A 288 5.86 3.39 -28.25
CA THR A 288 6.64 4.24 -29.15
C THR A 288 8.12 3.82 -29.27
N GLY A 289 8.52 2.70 -28.65
CA GLY A 289 9.91 2.22 -28.69
C GLY A 289 10.87 2.92 -27.73
N THR A 290 10.36 3.74 -26.80
CA THR A 290 11.18 4.44 -25.79
C THR A 290 11.35 3.58 -24.54
N ASN A 291 12.56 3.52 -24.00
CA ASN A 291 12.83 2.83 -22.73
C ASN A 291 12.06 3.49 -21.57
N ILE A 292 11.50 2.66 -20.71
CA ILE A 292 10.77 3.12 -19.53
C ILE A 292 11.78 3.37 -18.41
N ALA A 293 11.84 4.62 -17.94
CA ALA A 293 12.73 5.00 -16.84
C ALA A 293 12.36 4.28 -15.54
N TRP A 294 13.37 3.95 -14.76
CA TRP A 294 13.18 3.48 -13.40
C TRP A 294 12.57 4.58 -12.53
N THR A 295 11.71 4.19 -11.61
CA THR A 295 11.14 5.05 -10.57
C THR A 295 11.29 4.38 -9.21
N GLY A 296 11.63 5.16 -8.19
CA GLY A 296 11.57 4.76 -6.78
C GLY A 296 10.74 5.76 -6.00
N VAL A 297 10.07 5.34 -4.94
CA VAL A 297 9.27 6.21 -4.08
C VAL A 297 10.03 6.53 -2.79
N VAL A 298 10.04 7.79 -2.40
CA VAL A 298 10.65 8.24 -1.14
C VAL A 298 9.80 7.77 0.04
N THR A 299 10.41 7.06 0.99
CA THR A 299 9.70 6.41 2.10
C THR A 299 9.45 7.30 3.29
N ALA A 300 10.30 8.31 3.51
CA ALA A 300 10.23 9.23 4.65
C ALA A 300 10.61 10.65 4.23
N ASP A 301 10.10 11.65 4.95
CA ASP A 301 10.50 13.05 4.74
C ASP A 301 11.97 13.23 5.06
N VAL A 302 12.70 13.92 4.17
CA VAL A 302 14.13 14.20 4.33
C VAL A 302 14.38 15.69 4.10
N THR A 303 14.96 16.36 5.08
CA THR A 303 15.43 17.75 4.93
C THR A 303 16.85 17.72 4.37
N LEU A 304 17.05 18.30 3.21
CA LEU A 304 18.36 18.43 2.58
C LEU A 304 19.16 19.56 3.23
N GLY A 305 20.49 19.49 3.17
CA GLY A 305 21.39 20.48 3.73
C GLY A 305 21.53 21.74 2.87
N ALA A 306 22.50 22.58 3.26
CA ALA A 306 22.72 23.89 2.64
C ALA A 306 23.24 23.84 1.19
N SER A 307 23.82 22.71 0.78
CA SER A 307 24.24 22.47 -0.61
C SER A 307 23.29 21.51 -1.35
N GLY A 308 22.09 21.31 -0.79
CA GLY A 308 21.12 20.35 -1.34
C GLY A 308 21.56 18.89 -1.22
N GLU A 309 22.41 18.60 -0.24
CA GLU A 309 22.91 17.25 0.05
C GLU A 309 22.02 16.53 1.06
N GLY A 310 21.97 15.21 0.94
CA GLY A 310 21.22 14.35 1.87
C GLY A 310 21.21 12.90 1.44
N THR A 311 20.52 12.09 2.19
CA THR A 311 20.30 10.68 1.83
C THR A 311 18.81 10.41 1.71
N LEU A 312 18.35 10.08 0.51
CA LEU A 312 16.98 9.67 0.24
C LEU A 312 16.89 8.15 0.35
N VAL A 313 15.97 7.66 1.18
CA VAL A 313 15.64 6.24 1.22
C VAL A 313 14.43 6.02 0.32
N VAL A 314 14.61 5.21 -0.72
CA VAL A 314 13.57 4.93 -1.71
C VAL A 314 13.15 3.46 -1.67
N ALA A 315 11.85 3.18 -1.76
CA ALA A 315 11.34 1.84 -2.00
C ALA A 315 11.30 1.54 -3.50
N GLY A 316 11.50 0.28 -3.87
CA GLY A 316 11.68 -0.18 -5.25
C GLY A 316 13.11 0.04 -5.75
N PRO A 317 14.11 -0.66 -5.17
CA PRO A 317 15.52 -0.42 -5.44
C PRO A 317 15.90 -0.66 -6.91
N ALA A 318 16.87 0.10 -7.40
CA ALA A 318 17.51 -0.10 -8.69
C ALA A 318 18.62 -1.17 -8.54
N ILE A 319 18.25 -2.44 -8.68
CA ILE A 319 19.16 -3.57 -8.53
C ILE A 319 19.79 -3.91 -9.89
N TYR A 320 21.12 -3.95 -9.92
CA TYR A 320 21.87 -4.35 -11.10
C TYR A 320 23.15 -5.09 -10.68
N GLU A 321 23.28 -6.32 -11.11
CA GLU A 321 24.47 -7.14 -11.01
C GLU A 321 24.76 -7.75 -12.39
N ALA A 322 26.02 -7.86 -12.78
CA ALA A 322 26.37 -8.48 -14.06
C ALA A 322 25.84 -9.92 -14.13
N ASN A 323 24.91 -10.17 -15.06
CA ASN A 323 24.15 -11.44 -15.15
C ASN A 323 23.36 -11.80 -13.88
N GLY A 324 22.96 -10.80 -13.09
CA GLY A 324 22.23 -10.99 -11.84
C GLY A 324 20.81 -11.51 -12.09
N GLN A 325 20.39 -12.46 -11.24
CA GLN A 325 19.06 -13.08 -11.32
C GLN A 325 17.94 -12.19 -10.77
N TYR A 326 18.29 -11.13 -10.01
CA TYR A 326 17.32 -10.23 -9.37
C TYR A 326 17.36 -8.80 -9.93
N ASN A 327 17.92 -8.60 -11.11
CA ASN A 327 18.03 -7.28 -11.70
C ASN A 327 16.66 -6.64 -11.96
N THR A 328 16.49 -5.39 -11.55
CA THR A 328 15.29 -4.58 -11.77
C THR A 328 15.51 -3.48 -12.80
N VAL A 329 16.78 -3.17 -13.10
CA VAL A 329 17.18 -2.10 -14.02
C VAL A 329 18.23 -2.55 -15.02
N THR A 330 18.39 -1.80 -16.11
CA THR A 330 19.31 -2.08 -17.21
C THR A 330 20.78 -1.76 -16.89
N ALA A 331 21.01 -0.83 -15.97
CA ALA A 331 22.35 -0.39 -15.58
C ALA A 331 22.33 0.07 -14.10
N ALA A 332 23.45 -0.12 -13.41
CA ALA A 332 23.62 0.40 -12.06
C ALA A 332 23.61 1.93 -12.07
N PRO A 333 22.96 2.58 -11.08
CA PRO A 333 23.08 4.02 -10.90
C PRO A 333 24.54 4.42 -10.65
N ALA A 334 25.05 5.37 -11.43
CA ALA A 334 26.42 5.83 -11.34
C ALA A 334 26.57 7.05 -10.42
N ASN A 335 27.75 7.27 -9.86
CA ASN A 335 28.10 8.52 -9.19
C ASN A 335 28.00 9.69 -10.21
N GLY A 336 27.43 10.82 -9.79
CA GLY A 336 27.18 11.97 -10.64
C GLY A 336 25.96 11.86 -11.57
N ALA A 337 25.25 10.70 -11.58
CA ALA A 337 24.02 10.58 -12.37
C ALA A 337 22.95 11.57 -11.86
N VAL A 338 22.24 12.19 -12.81
CA VAL A 338 21.15 13.13 -12.49
C VAL A 338 19.99 12.34 -11.88
N ILE A 339 19.54 12.77 -10.72
CA ILE A 339 18.33 12.30 -10.06
C ILE A 339 17.28 13.42 -10.10
N THR A 340 16.05 13.06 -10.48
CA THR A 340 14.97 14.04 -10.64
C THR A 340 13.75 13.60 -9.83
N ILE A 341 13.17 14.52 -9.08
CA ILE A 341 11.87 14.36 -8.43
C ILE A 341 10.79 14.68 -9.46
N VAL A 342 9.90 13.74 -9.70
CA VAL A 342 8.96 13.79 -10.85
C VAL A 342 7.80 14.76 -10.61
N SER A 343 7.37 14.96 -9.36
CA SER A 343 6.28 15.86 -8.98
C SER A 343 6.62 17.33 -9.23
N ALA A 344 5.63 18.19 -9.49
CA ALA A 344 5.79 19.63 -9.53
C ALA A 344 5.99 20.19 -8.11
N THR A 345 6.46 21.43 -8.01
CA THR A 345 6.75 22.14 -6.75
C THR A 345 5.47 22.45 -5.97
N ALA A 346 5.47 22.20 -4.66
CA ALA A 346 4.45 22.60 -3.70
C ALA A 346 3.01 22.28 -4.16
N THR A 347 2.82 21.17 -4.85
CA THR A 347 1.53 20.75 -5.41
C THR A 347 0.93 19.64 -4.58
N LEU A 348 -0.38 19.74 -4.29
CA LEU A 348 -1.13 18.67 -3.62
C LEU A 348 -1.45 17.57 -4.64
N TYR A 349 -1.06 16.35 -4.33
CA TYR A 349 -1.37 15.16 -5.10
C TYR A 349 -2.18 14.17 -4.28
N GLN A 350 -3.15 13.54 -4.93
CA GLN A 350 -3.86 12.36 -4.46
C GLN A 350 -3.83 11.31 -5.58
N PRO A 351 -2.71 10.60 -5.74
CA PRO A 351 -2.57 9.64 -6.82
C PRO A 351 -3.53 8.46 -6.65
N ASN A 352 -4.02 7.94 -7.76
CA ASN A 352 -4.68 6.65 -7.77
C ASN A 352 -3.62 5.56 -7.54
N LEU A 353 -4.00 4.45 -6.91
CA LEU A 353 -3.08 3.35 -6.64
C LEU A 353 -3.43 2.14 -7.48
N PHE A 354 -2.45 1.59 -8.20
CA PHE A 354 -2.59 0.30 -8.86
C PHE A 354 -1.63 -0.71 -8.24
N TYR A 355 -2.12 -1.89 -7.91
CA TYR A 355 -1.33 -2.88 -7.19
C TYR A 355 -1.90 -4.30 -7.36
N THR A 356 -1.07 -5.28 -7.04
CA THR A 356 -1.52 -6.68 -6.89
C THR A 356 -1.85 -6.96 -5.44
N LYS A 357 -2.76 -7.91 -5.19
CA LYS A 357 -3.08 -8.37 -3.84
C LYS A 357 -1.83 -8.73 -3.02
N GLN A 358 -0.82 -9.31 -3.66
CA GLN A 358 0.42 -9.75 -3.04
C GLN A 358 1.47 -8.64 -2.85
N ALA A 359 1.16 -7.37 -3.18
CA ALA A 359 2.10 -6.27 -2.95
C ALA A 359 2.16 -5.88 -1.48
N PHE A 360 1.02 -5.88 -0.81
CA PHE A 360 0.87 -5.46 0.58
C PHE A 360 0.15 -6.49 1.41
N GLY A 361 0.49 -6.53 2.69
CA GLY A 361 -0.19 -7.35 3.68
C GLY A 361 -0.73 -6.49 4.82
N LEU A 362 -1.93 -6.84 5.25
CA LEU A 362 -2.58 -6.28 6.43
C LEU A 362 -2.99 -7.42 7.37
N GLY A 363 -2.74 -7.24 8.63
CA GLY A 363 -3.20 -8.14 9.68
C GLY A 363 -3.46 -7.40 10.97
N THR A 364 -3.88 -8.13 11.98
CA THR A 364 -4.09 -7.60 13.33
C THR A 364 -3.48 -8.54 14.36
N VAL A 365 -3.03 -7.95 15.45
CA VAL A 365 -2.55 -8.70 16.62
C VAL A 365 -3.73 -9.04 17.50
N LYS A 366 -3.85 -10.30 17.92
CA LYS A 366 -4.86 -10.72 18.89
C LYS A 366 -4.50 -10.21 20.28
N LEU A 367 -5.22 -9.18 20.72
CA LEU A 367 -4.99 -8.57 22.02
C LEU A 367 -5.47 -9.46 23.16
N PRO A 368 -4.73 -9.54 24.28
CA PRO A 368 -5.18 -10.21 25.48
C PRO A 368 -6.35 -9.43 26.12
N LYS A 369 -7.20 -10.13 26.85
CA LYS A 369 -8.24 -9.51 27.66
C LYS A 369 -7.63 -8.70 28.80
N LEU A 370 -8.12 -7.49 29.03
CA LEU A 370 -7.77 -6.67 30.19
C LEU A 370 -8.64 -7.05 31.42
N TYR A 371 -9.91 -7.33 31.13
CA TYR A 371 -10.89 -7.73 32.15
C TYR A 371 -11.54 -9.07 31.77
N SER A 372 -12.10 -9.77 32.73
CA SER A 372 -12.80 -11.04 32.49
C SER A 372 -14.03 -10.89 31.60
N THR A 373 -14.61 -9.69 31.55
CA THR A 373 -15.78 -9.34 30.73
C THR A 373 -15.43 -9.00 29.29
N ASP A 374 -14.15 -8.80 28.99
CA ASP A 374 -13.70 -8.44 27.64
C ASP A 374 -14.00 -9.54 26.64
N THR A 375 -14.36 -9.12 25.45
CA THR A 375 -14.56 -10.02 24.31
C THR A 375 -13.54 -9.67 23.23
N VAL A 376 -12.89 -10.69 22.68
CA VAL A 376 -12.10 -10.57 21.46
C VAL A 376 -12.98 -11.08 20.32
N ALA A 377 -13.37 -10.19 19.43
CA ALA A 377 -14.17 -10.49 18.28
C ALA A 377 -13.25 -10.61 17.05
N THR A 378 -13.60 -11.49 16.12
CA THR A 378 -12.84 -11.70 14.88
C THR A 378 -13.77 -11.52 13.70
N THR A 379 -13.34 -10.74 12.71
CA THR A 379 -14.06 -10.55 11.45
C THR A 379 -14.04 -11.83 10.60
N SER A 380 -14.85 -11.89 9.55
CA SER A 380 -14.93 -13.03 8.63
C SER A 380 -13.59 -13.32 7.94
N ASP A 381 -12.76 -12.30 7.73
CA ASP A 381 -11.43 -12.39 7.12
C ASP A 381 -10.28 -12.50 8.14
N GLY A 382 -10.60 -12.70 9.43
CA GLY A 382 -9.62 -13.03 10.47
C GLY A 382 -9.02 -11.83 11.23
N MET A 383 -9.49 -10.60 11.01
CA MET A 383 -9.04 -9.44 11.80
C MET A 383 -9.59 -9.51 13.22
N SER A 384 -8.73 -9.27 14.22
CA SER A 384 -9.08 -9.37 15.64
C SER A 384 -9.27 -7.98 16.24
N ILE A 385 -10.40 -7.78 16.94
CA ILE A 385 -10.76 -6.54 17.64
C ILE A 385 -11.08 -6.89 19.09
N ARG A 386 -10.49 -6.18 20.04
CA ARG A 386 -10.82 -6.32 21.45
C ARG A 386 -11.91 -5.32 21.83
N ILE A 387 -12.91 -5.80 22.52
CA ILE A 387 -14.03 -5.03 23.05
C ILE A 387 -13.96 -5.13 24.56
N SER A 388 -13.73 -4.00 25.24
CA SER A 388 -13.66 -3.89 26.70
C SER A 388 -14.80 -3.02 27.19
N LYS A 389 -15.58 -3.54 28.15
CA LYS A 389 -16.60 -2.78 28.90
C LYS A 389 -16.20 -2.77 30.38
N TYR A 390 -16.07 -1.61 30.94
CA TYR A 390 -15.76 -1.41 32.34
C TYR A 390 -16.52 -0.22 32.93
N SER A 391 -16.70 -0.22 34.23
CA SER A 391 -17.40 0.86 34.95
C SER A 391 -16.46 1.52 35.97
N ASP A 392 -16.61 2.84 36.11
CA ASP A 392 -15.99 3.60 37.19
C ASP A 392 -17.04 3.82 38.30
N GLY A 393 -16.83 3.18 39.44
CA GLY A 393 -17.73 3.28 40.59
C GLY A 393 -17.71 4.66 41.25
N ASN A 394 -16.65 5.44 41.11
CA ASN A 394 -16.55 6.78 41.67
C ASN A 394 -17.27 7.82 40.79
N ALA A 395 -17.16 7.67 39.45
CA ALA A 395 -17.82 8.53 38.51
C ALA A 395 -19.26 8.08 38.18
N ASN A 396 -19.70 6.91 38.68
CA ASN A 396 -20.98 6.28 38.33
C ASN A 396 -21.23 6.22 36.84
N SER A 397 -20.18 5.92 36.08
CA SER A 397 -20.18 5.87 34.61
C SER A 397 -19.77 4.49 34.12
N GLN A 398 -20.19 4.17 32.89
CA GLN A 398 -19.76 3.00 32.15
C GLN A 398 -19.02 3.42 30.89
N GLN A 399 -17.96 2.72 30.60
CA GLN A 399 -17.13 2.96 29.41
C GLN A 399 -17.11 1.70 28.55
N ILE A 400 -17.20 1.91 27.24
CA ILE A 400 -16.94 0.89 26.23
C ILE A 400 -15.77 1.33 25.35
N ARG A 401 -14.89 0.40 25.06
CA ARG A 401 -13.68 0.64 24.29
C ARG A 401 -13.48 -0.47 23.27
N PHE A 402 -13.18 -0.05 22.05
CA PHE A 402 -12.81 -0.92 20.93
C PHE A 402 -11.36 -0.67 20.58
N ASP A 403 -10.54 -1.70 20.61
CA ASP A 403 -9.12 -1.62 20.30
C ASP A 403 -8.79 -2.52 19.12
N LEU A 404 -8.12 -1.94 18.12
CA LEU A 404 -7.53 -2.63 16.98
C LEU A 404 -6.03 -2.34 16.97
N LEU A 405 -5.21 -3.38 16.93
CA LEU A 405 -3.75 -3.25 16.76
C LEU A 405 -3.36 -3.84 15.41
N PRO A 406 -3.16 -2.98 14.38
CA PRO A 406 -2.85 -3.45 13.04
C PRO A 406 -1.37 -3.77 12.89
N ALA A 407 -1.06 -4.57 11.86
CA ALA A 407 0.29 -4.82 11.38
C ALA A 407 0.32 -4.70 9.87
N TYR A 408 1.34 -4.04 9.34
CA TYR A 408 1.51 -3.78 7.92
C TYR A 408 2.77 -4.45 7.39
N ALA A 409 2.70 -4.93 6.15
CA ALA A 409 3.85 -5.42 5.41
C ALA A 409 3.82 -4.91 3.97
N CYS A 410 4.98 -4.55 3.45
CA CYS A 410 5.21 -4.41 2.03
C CYS A 410 5.99 -5.63 1.54
N PHE A 411 5.30 -6.52 0.81
CA PHE A 411 5.97 -7.71 0.28
C PHE A 411 6.83 -7.38 -0.94
N ASP A 412 6.33 -6.52 -1.83
CA ASP A 412 7.09 -6.15 -3.02
C ASP A 412 6.64 -4.78 -3.55
N PRO A 413 7.44 -3.72 -3.37
CA PRO A 413 7.12 -2.39 -3.87
C PRO A 413 7.11 -2.31 -5.41
N SER A 414 7.71 -3.26 -6.13
CA SER A 414 7.66 -3.32 -7.58
C SER A 414 6.35 -3.87 -8.15
N LYS A 415 5.42 -4.29 -7.29
CA LYS A 415 4.06 -4.74 -7.65
C LYS A 415 2.97 -3.71 -7.34
N ALA A 416 3.37 -2.50 -6.97
CA ALA A 416 2.46 -1.39 -6.69
C ALA A 416 2.97 -0.09 -7.29
N GLY A 417 2.04 0.76 -7.71
CA GLY A 417 2.36 2.02 -8.34
C GLY A 417 1.32 3.11 -8.15
N GLN A 418 1.71 4.31 -8.53
CA GLN A 418 0.90 5.52 -8.54
C GLN A 418 0.42 5.80 -9.96
N GLY A 419 -0.89 6.04 -10.14
CA GLY A 419 -1.55 6.40 -11.39
C GLY A 419 -1.98 7.86 -11.40
N PHE A 420 -1.66 8.55 -12.48
CA PHE A 420 -1.94 9.97 -12.71
C PHE A 420 -2.62 10.16 -14.05
#